data_afbac5972f5768e9dd223ad2d562bada
#
_entry.id   afbac5972f5768e9dd223ad2d562bada
#
_cell.length_a   1.000
_cell.length_b   1.000
_cell.length_c   1.000
_cell.angle_alpha   90.00
_cell.angle_beta   90.00
_cell.angle_gamma   90.00
#
_symmetry.space_group_name_H-M   'P 1'
#
loop_
_entity.id
_entity.type
_entity.pdbx_description
1 polymer ?
#
loop_
_entity_poly.entity_id
_entity_poly.type
_entity_poly.pdbx_seq_one_letter_code
_entity_poly.pdbx_strand_id
1 'polypeptide(L)'
;MFEIVALMLLSQQPVPPVAEGIASYYTVSSSSSLTASGETLRDDEFTCAMLDGEFGDYFLVVADNGRSVVCRLNDRGPYHKGRVIDLSKAAMREIAGNRGLVKVRVFRLGQAPPDKHALIASRN
;
A
#
# COMPACT_ATOMS: atom_id res chain seq x y z
N MET A 1 16.84 5.74 34.47
CA MET A 1 16.64 6.94 33.66
C MET A 1 17.23 6.81 32.27
N PHE A 2 18.46 6.34 32.11
CA PHE A 2 19.08 6.12 30.78
C PHE A 2 18.36 5.08 29.94
N GLU A 3 17.84 4.01 30.55
CA GLU A 3 17.14 2.93 29.86
C GLU A 3 15.83 3.44 29.19
N ILE A 4 15.13 4.34 29.85
CA ILE A 4 13.89 4.92 29.31
C ILE A 4 14.18 5.77 28.08
N VAL A 5 15.25 6.58 28.11
CA VAL A 5 15.66 7.40 26.97
C VAL A 5 16.06 6.54 25.78
N ALA A 6 16.83 5.46 26.02
CA ALA A 6 17.24 4.54 24.96
C ALA A 6 16.04 3.84 24.33
N LEU A 7 15.05 3.45 25.13
CA LEU A 7 13.83 2.80 24.64
C LEU A 7 13.01 3.77 23.78
N MET A 8 12.89 5.02 24.17
CA MET A 8 12.19 6.04 23.39
C MET A 8 12.89 6.30 22.06
N LEU A 9 14.21 6.35 22.03
CA LEU A 9 14.97 6.51 20.80
C LEU A 9 14.77 5.33 19.86
N LEU A 10 14.73 4.10 20.35
CA LEU A 10 14.47 2.91 19.56
C LEU A 10 13.06 2.93 18.96
N SER A 11 12.04 3.39 19.70
CA SER A 11 10.68 3.49 19.23
C SER A 11 10.51 4.54 18.14
N GLN A 12 11.44 5.48 18.01
CA GLN A 12 11.43 6.53 17.00
C GLN A 12 12.24 6.15 15.75
N GLN A 13 12.86 4.97 15.71
CA GLN A 13 13.57 4.49 14.53
C GLN A 13 12.59 4.34 13.37
N PRO A 14 12.97 4.76 12.14
CA PRO A 14 12.10 4.60 11.00
C PRO A 14 11.84 3.11 10.71
N VAL A 15 10.60 2.77 10.40
CA VAL A 15 10.24 1.43 9.98
C VAL A 15 10.66 1.25 8.51
N PRO A 16 11.44 0.21 8.18
CA PRO A 16 11.80 0.00 6.79
C PRO A 16 10.58 -0.41 5.97
N PRO A 17 10.51 -0.01 4.69
CA PRO A 17 9.45 -0.47 3.81
C PRO A 17 9.58 -1.98 3.54
N VAL A 18 8.45 -2.65 3.33
CA VAL A 18 8.45 -4.07 2.92
C VAL A 18 8.73 -4.21 1.43
N ALA A 19 8.53 -3.14 0.65
CA ALA A 19 8.85 -3.11 -0.78
C ALA A 19 9.10 -1.67 -1.22
N GLU A 20 9.99 -1.51 -2.19
CA GLU A 20 10.25 -0.25 -2.89
C GLU A 20 10.34 -0.55 -4.38
N GLY A 21 9.71 0.28 -5.19
CA GLY A 21 9.73 0.12 -6.63
C GLY A 21 8.57 0.83 -7.29
N ILE A 22 8.14 0.31 -8.42
CA ILE A 22 7.10 0.92 -9.23
C ILE A 22 5.75 0.33 -8.86
N ALA A 23 4.77 1.20 -8.63
CA ALA A 23 3.37 0.85 -8.54
C ALA A 23 2.74 1.04 -9.92
N SER A 24 1.92 0.08 -10.31
CA SER A 24 1.01 0.17 -11.45
C SER A 24 -0.42 0.03 -10.94
N TYR A 25 -1.40 0.05 -11.83
CA TYR A 25 -2.79 -0.15 -11.41
C TYR A 25 -3.51 -1.10 -12.36
N TYR A 26 -4.55 -1.71 -11.84
CA TYR A 26 -5.45 -2.57 -12.61
C TYR A 26 -6.86 -2.00 -12.57
N THR A 27 -7.68 -2.40 -13.55
CA THR A 27 -9.09 -2.03 -13.60
C THR A 27 -9.94 -3.26 -13.83
N VAL A 28 -11.23 -3.15 -13.53
CA VAL A 28 -12.20 -4.22 -13.79
C VAL A 28 -12.20 -4.58 -15.28
N SER A 29 -12.03 -3.58 -16.16
CA SER A 29 -12.01 -3.79 -17.60
C SER A 29 -10.74 -4.46 -18.11
N SER A 30 -9.61 -4.38 -17.37
CA SER A 30 -8.32 -4.93 -17.78
C SER A 30 -7.96 -6.24 -17.09
N SER A 31 -8.77 -6.70 -16.14
CA SER A 31 -8.49 -7.85 -15.28
C SER A 31 -9.71 -8.78 -15.22
N SER A 32 -9.52 -9.97 -14.65
CA SER A 32 -10.67 -10.83 -14.35
C SER A 32 -11.50 -10.19 -13.22
N SER A 33 -12.79 -10.52 -13.19
CA SER A 33 -13.71 -9.97 -12.19
C SER A 33 -13.45 -10.50 -10.78
N LEU A 34 -12.74 -11.63 -10.64
CA LEU A 34 -12.38 -12.19 -9.35
C LEU A 34 -10.89 -12.02 -9.09
N THR A 35 -10.57 -11.60 -7.89
CA THR A 35 -9.19 -11.52 -7.42
C THR A 35 -8.73 -12.87 -6.87
N ALA A 36 -7.43 -13.01 -6.60
CA ALA A 36 -6.87 -14.24 -6.05
C ALA A 36 -7.45 -14.57 -4.67
N SER A 37 -7.93 -13.58 -3.92
CA SER A 37 -8.61 -13.81 -2.64
C SER A 37 -10.03 -14.36 -2.79
N GLY A 38 -10.58 -14.33 -4.00
CA GLY A 38 -11.97 -14.67 -4.25
C GLY A 38 -12.95 -13.51 -4.17
N GLU A 39 -12.47 -12.33 -3.81
CA GLU A 39 -13.30 -11.13 -3.79
C GLU A 39 -13.54 -10.63 -5.21
N THR A 40 -14.69 -9.98 -5.42
CA THR A 40 -14.96 -9.26 -6.67
C THR A 40 -14.08 -8.00 -6.74
N LEU A 41 -13.40 -7.81 -7.87
CA LEU A 41 -12.60 -6.62 -8.11
C LEU A 41 -13.52 -5.40 -8.30
N ARG A 42 -13.16 -4.28 -7.66
CA ARG A 42 -13.87 -3.02 -7.78
C ARG A 42 -12.89 -1.87 -7.98
N ASP A 43 -13.21 -0.99 -8.94
CA ASP A 43 -12.36 0.17 -9.24
C ASP A 43 -12.44 1.27 -8.18
N ASP A 44 -13.53 1.31 -7.41
CA ASP A 44 -13.83 2.35 -6.43
C ASP A 44 -13.38 2.04 -5.00
N GLU A 45 -12.83 0.86 -4.77
CA GLU A 45 -12.29 0.48 -3.46
C GLU A 45 -10.77 0.65 -3.43
N PHE A 46 -10.21 0.89 -2.25
CA PHE A 46 -8.76 0.97 -2.06
C PHE A 46 -8.20 -0.42 -1.78
N THR A 47 -7.89 -1.14 -2.85
CA THR A 47 -7.31 -2.48 -2.80
C THR A 47 -6.03 -2.56 -3.60
N CYS A 48 -5.28 -3.63 -3.40
CA CYS A 48 -4.01 -3.83 -4.08
C CYS A 48 -3.67 -5.31 -4.28
N ALA A 49 -2.72 -5.54 -5.19
CA ALA A 49 -2.12 -6.83 -5.45
C ALA A 49 -0.63 -6.76 -5.14
N MET A 50 -0.11 -7.79 -4.47
CA MET A 50 1.32 -7.97 -4.19
C MET A 50 1.65 -9.45 -4.31
N LEU A 51 2.93 -9.76 -4.54
CA LEU A 51 3.41 -11.15 -4.59
C LEU A 51 3.41 -11.81 -3.22
N ASP A 52 3.71 -11.03 -2.18
CA ASP A 52 3.78 -11.48 -0.79
C ASP A 52 2.72 -10.79 0.06
N GLY A 53 2.58 -11.25 1.30
CA GLY A 53 1.60 -10.73 2.25
C GLY A 53 0.37 -11.61 2.33
N GLU A 54 -0.43 -11.39 3.35
CA GLU A 54 -1.66 -12.14 3.57
C GLU A 54 -2.86 -11.33 3.07
N PHE A 55 -3.81 -12.00 2.45
CA PHE A 55 -5.06 -11.34 2.06
C PHE A 55 -5.75 -10.74 3.30
N GLY A 56 -6.21 -9.51 3.15
CA GLY A 56 -6.76 -8.75 4.27
C GLY A 56 -5.76 -7.83 4.96
N ASP A 57 -4.46 -7.99 4.70
CA ASP A 57 -3.45 -7.05 5.21
C ASP A 57 -3.66 -5.67 4.60
N TYR A 58 -3.48 -4.65 5.43
CA TYR A 58 -3.46 -3.24 4.99
C TYR A 58 -2.02 -2.78 4.79
N PHE A 59 -1.82 -1.99 3.76
CA PHE A 59 -0.51 -1.42 3.41
C PHE A 59 -0.63 0.07 3.18
N LEU A 60 0.33 0.81 3.72
CA LEU A 60 0.51 2.24 3.41
C LEU A 60 1.45 2.33 2.22
N VAL A 61 1.00 3.00 1.17
CA VAL A 61 1.78 3.21 -0.05
C VAL A 61 2.10 4.69 -0.16
N VAL A 62 3.38 5.02 -0.14
CA VAL A 62 3.87 6.40 -0.20
C VAL A 62 4.55 6.63 -1.54
N ALA A 63 4.01 7.55 -2.32
CA ALA A 63 4.57 7.92 -3.61
C ALA A 63 5.75 8.89 -3.47
N ASP A 64 6.55 9.01 -4.53
CA ASP A 64 7.71 9.89 -4.56
C ASP A 64 7.34 11.37 -4.44
N ASN A 65 6.08 11.74 -4.72
CA ASN A 65 5.57 13.10 -4.53
C ASN A 65 5.12 13.37 -3.08
N GLY A 66 5.26 12.40 -2.16
CA GLY A 66 4.85 12.52 -0.77
C GLY A 66 3.39 12.17 -0.49
N ARG A 67 2.56 11.94 -1.52
CA ARG A 67 1.17 11.51 -1.33
C ARG A 67 1.14 10.04 -0.93
N SER A 68 0.12 9.65 -0.18
CA SER A 68 -0.01 8.29 0.31
C SER A 68 -1.45 7.81 0.27
N VAL A 69 -1.61 6.50 0.28
CA VAL A 69 -2.90 5.84 0.34
C VAL A 69 -2.74 4.54 1.14
N VAL A 70 -3.80 4.12 1.81
CA VAL A 70 -3.88 2.81 2.44
C VAL A 70 -4.73 1.90 1.56
N CYS A 71 -4.21 0.72 1.24
CA CYS A 71 -4.94 -0.27 0.45
C CYS A 71 -4.95 -1.62 1.17
N ARG A 72 -5.96 -2.42 0.86
CA ARG A 72 -6.12 -3.76 1.43
C ARG A 72 -5.73 -4.80 0.38
N LEU A 73 -4.85 -5.71 0.76
CA LEU A 73 -4.36 -6.75 -0.14
C LEU A 73 -5.46 -7.79 -0.40
N ASN A 74 -5.83 -7.96 -1.67
CA ASN A 74 -6.82 -8.95 -2.07
C ASN A 74 -6.46 -9.72 -3.34
N ASP A 75 -5.27 -9.47 -3.92
CA ASP A 75 -4.89 -10.12 -5.17
C ASP A 75 -3.37 -10.37 -5.21
N ARG A 76 -2.93 -11.13 -6.21
CA ARG A 76 -1.52 -11.43 -6.46
C ARG A 76 -1.06 -10.79 -7.76
N GLY A 77 0.18 -10.37 -7.78
CA GLY A 77 0.86 -9.62 -8.82
C GLY A 77 1.50 -8.38 -8.22
N PRO A 78 2.10 -7.51 -9.03
CA PRO A 78 2.37 -7.64 -10.45
C PRO A 78 3.51 -8.63 -10.76
N TYR A 79 3.57 -9.12 -11.99
CA TYR A 79 4.60 -10.09 -12.42
C TYR A 79 5.64 -9.46 -13.33
N HIS A 80 5.64 -8.14 -13.47
CA HIS A 80 6.62 -7.40 -14.25
C HIS A 80 7.80 -6.99 -13.35
N LYS A 81 9.01 -7.16 -13.87
CA LYS A 81 10.23 -6.80 -13.16
C LYS A 81 10.22 -5.31 -12.78
N GLY A 82 10.59 -5.01 -11.53
CA GLY A 82 10.63 -3.65 -11.02
C GLY A 82 9.32 -3.12 -10.50
N ARG A 83 8.21 -3.78 -10.79
CA ARG A 83 6.90 -3.44 -10.23
C ARG A 83 6.67 -4.23 -8.96
N VAL A 84 6.25 -3.54 -7.90
CA VAL A 84 6.13 -4.16 -6.55
C VAL A 84 4.71 -4.23 -6.06
N ILE A 85 3.81 -3.43 -6.63
CA ILE A 85 2.41 -3.39 -6.22
C ILE A 85 1.54 -2.93 -7.38
N ASP A 86 0.36 -3.55 -7.51
CA ASP A 86 -0.71 -3.08 -8.38
C ASP A 86 -1.79 -2.48 -7.51
N LEU A 87 -2.14 -1.25 -7.77
CA LEU A 87 -3.18 -0.53 -7.03
C LEU A 87 -4.51 -0.60 -7.79
N SER A 88 -5.61 -0.55 -7.05
CA SER A 88 -6.90 -0.28 -7.67
C SER A 88 -6.88 1.12 -8.30
N LYS A 89 -7.82 1.36 -9.20
CA LYS A 89 -7.92 2.66 -9.87
C LYS A 89 -8.07 3.81 -8.87
N ALA A 90 -8.94 3.63 -7.86
CA ALA A 90 -9.15 4.63 -6.81
C ALA A 90 -7.87 4.90 -6.01
N ALA A 91 -7.12 3.86 -5.64
CA ALA A 91 -5.88 4.00 -4.89
C ALA A 91 -4.82 4.74 -5.72
N MET A 92 -4.66 4.39 -7.00
CA MET A 92 -3.70 5.08 -7.87
C MET A 92 -4.05 6.57 -8.03
N ARG A 93 -5.32 6.90 -8.21
CA ARG A 93 -5.76 8.29 -8.32
C ARG A 93 -5.41 9.11 -7.09
N GLU A 94 -5.50 8.49 -5.93
CA GLU A 94 -5.21 9.17 -4.66
C GLU A 94 -3.76 9.66 -4.58
N ILE A 95 -2.82 8.90 -5.13
CA ILE A 95 -1.38 9.22 -5.01
C ILE A 95 -0.77 9.78 -6.29
N ALA A 96 -1.34 9.52 -7.46
CA ALA A 96 -0.70 9.83 -8.73
C ALA A 96 -1.65 10.41 -9.78
N GLY A 97 -2.91 10.65 -9.45
CA GLY A 97 -3.89 11.20 -10.39
C GLY A 97 -4.08 10.27 -11.59
N ASN A 98 -3.83 10.79 -12.79
CA ASN A 98 -3.99 10.04 -14.04
C ASN A 98 -2.72 9.30 -14.50
N ARG A 99 -1.67 9.30 -13.68
CA ARG A 99 -0.44 8.56 -14.02
C ARG A 99 -0.68 7.06 -13.92
N GLY A 100 -0.10 6.31 -14.85
CA GLY A 100 -0.21 4.85 -14.85
C GLY A 100 0.88 4.15 -14.04
N LEU A 101 1.99 4.83 -13.76
CA LEU A 101 3.14 4.30 -13.02
C LEU A 101 3.66 5.37 -12.08
N VAL A 102 4.06 4.96 -10.88
CA VAL A 102 4.64 5.87 -9.89
C VAL A 102 5.61 5.10 -9.00
N LYS A 103 6.71 5.73 -8.64
CA LYS A 103 7.67 5.15 -7.70
C LYS A 103 7.12 5.27 -6.28
N VAL A 104 7.16 4.17 -5.53
CA VAL A 104 6.55 4.08 -4.20
C VAL A 104 7.42 3.32 -3.20
N ARG A 105 7.12 3.56 -1.92
CA ARG A 105 7.55 2.73 -0.81
C ARG A 105 6.29 2.16 -0.14
N VAL A 106 6.32 0.89 0.23
CA VAL A 106 5.18 0.17 0.77
C VAL A 106 5.48 -0.28 2.19
N PHE A 107 4.56 -0.02 3.12
CA PHE A 107 4.68 -0.36 4.53
C PHE A 107 3.49 -1.22 4.95
N ARG A 108 3.75 -2.31 5.65
CA ARG A 108 2.69 -3.18 6.16
C ARG A 108 2.09 -2.60 7.43
N LEU A 109 0.76 -2.51 7.49
CA LEU A 109 0.02 -2.03 8.66
C LEU A 109 -0.68 -3.15 9.45
N GLY A 110 -0.83 -4.36 8.86
CA GLY A 110 -1.45 -5.50 9.49
C GLY A 110 -2.91 -5.72 9.08
N GLN A 111 -3.62 -6.57 9.83
CA GLN A 111 -4.97 -7.02 9.49
C GLN A 111 -6.08 -6.06 9.91
N ALA A 112 -5.83 -5.22 10.90
CA ALA A 112 -6.85 -4.29 11.37
C ALA A 112 -6.85 -3.02 10.52
N PRO A 113 -8.02 -2.46 10.15
CA PRO A 113 -8.07 -1.18 9.47
C PRO A 113 -7.39 -0.10 10.32
N PRO A 114 -6.51 0.73 9.72
CA PRO A 114 -5.84 1.77 10.48
C PRO A 114 -6.80 2.88 10.89
N ASP A 115 -6.51 3.54 12.03
CA ASP A 115 -7.24 4.69 12.49
C ASP A 115 -6.99 5.87 11.55
N LYS A 116 -8.05 6.57 11.15
CA LYS A 116 -7.95 7.76 10.30
C LYS A 116 -7.09 8.85 10.92
N HIS A 117 -7.17 9.04 12.23
CA HIS A 117 -6.37 10.04 12.94
C HIS A 117 -4.88 9.70 12.91
N ALA A 118 -4.54 8.43 13.07
CA ALA A 118 -3.16 7.97 12.98
C ALA A 118 -2.60 8.19 11.56
N LEU A 119 -3.41 7.97 10.52
CA LEU A 119 -3.00 8.20 9.14
C LEU A 119 -2.76 9.67 8.85
N ILE A 120 -3.62 10.56 9.34
CA ILE A 120 -3.46 12.01 9.19
C ILE A 120 -2.17 12.46 9.87
N ALA A 121 -1.89 11.99 11.08
CA ALA A 121 -0.67 12.31 11.81
C ALA A 121 0.58 11.84 11.07
N SER A 122 0.54 10.68 10.42
CA SER A 122 1.68 10.15 9.68
C SER A 122 1.98 10.90 8.38
N ARG A 123 1.02 11.66 7.84
CA ARG A 123 1.19 12.48 6.63
C ARG A 123 1.89 13.80 6.90
N ASN A 124 1.91 14.23 8.13
CA ASN A 124 2.54 15.47 8.57
C ASN A 124 3.93 15.20 9.11
#